data_bc471bae2109c4947a6fb9b69457c71a
#
_entry.id   bc471bae2109c4947a6fb9b69457c71a
#
_cell.length_a   1.000
_cell.length_b   1.000
_cell.length_c   1.000
_cell.angle_alpha   90.00
_cell.angle_beta   90.00
_cell.angle_gamma   90.00
#
_symmetry.space_group_name_H-M   'P 1'
#
loop_
_entity.id
_entity.type
_entity.pdbx_description
1 polymer ?
#
loop_
_entity_poly.entity_id
_entity_poly.type
_entity_poly.pdbx_seq_one_letter_code
_entity_poly.pdbx_strand_id
1 'polypeptide(L)'
;MKVGKLSGEILQQMVLSTIQFQRDDVLVHAGLGEDCAVIDFGDEVCLVSSDPITGAVEGIGELAVHVSCNDIAANGGTPVGVQIVLLLPEHIKQEQIHVIMEDIQRTAAGLGVEVIGGHTEITSRVKDCVVSGESSQNPLCNLKWCRDWR
;
A
#
# COMPACT_ATOMS: atom_id res chain seq x y z
N MET A 1 -3.59 -5.38 -24.38
CA MET A 1 -3.78 -5.83 -22.99
C MET A 1 -5.19 -5.44 -22.54
N LYS A 2 -5.81 -6.22 -21.67
CA LYS A 2 -7.13 -5.90 -21.11
C LYS A 2 -6.96 -4.98 -19.90
N VAL A 3 -8.00 -4.17 -19.61
CA VAL A 3 -8.05 -3.36 -18.39
C VAL A 3 -8.11 -4.27 -17.16
N GLY A 4 -7.39 -3.93 -16.09
CA GLY A 4 -7.32 -4.67 -14.84
C GLY A 4 -5.89 -5.12 -14.49
N LYS A 5 -5.76 -5.97 -13.47
CA LYS A 5 -4.47 -6.55 -13.08
C LYS A 5 -3.85 -7.36 -14.23
N LEU A 6 -2.54 -7.33 -14.37
CA LEU A 6 -1.82 -8.21 -15.29
C LEU A 6 -2.04 -9.68 -14.89
N SER A 7 -2.07 -10.59 -15.89
CA SER A 7 -2.02 -12.01 -15.55
C SER A 7 -0.69 -12.34 -14.86
N GLY A 8 -0.70 -13.33 -13.96
CA GLY A 8 0.52 -13.74 -13.24
C GLY A 8 1.68 -14.09 -14.17
N GLU A 9 1.38 -14.71 -15.33
CA GLU A 9 2.39 -15.02 -16.35
C GLU A 9 3.05 -13.76 -16.92
N ILE A 10 2.25 -12.76 -17.31
CA ILE A 10 2.77 -11.48 -17.84
C ILE A 10 3.51 -10.72 -16.74
N LEU A 11 2.97 -10.68 -15.52
CA LEU A 11 3.63 -10.04 -14.38
C LEU A 11 5.00 -10.67 -14.12
N GLN A 12 5.08 -12.00 -14.10
CA GLN A 12 6.34 -12.72 -13.92
C GLN A 12 7.34 -12.43 -15.02
N GLN A 13 6.92 -12.52 -16.29
CA GLN A 13 7.81 -12.39 -17.42
C GLN A 13 8.27 -10.96 -17.70
N MET A 14 7.41 -9.97 -17.51
CA MET A 14 7.65 -8.59 -17.97
C MET A 14 8.03 -7.63 -16.82
N VAL A 15 7.69 -7.97 -15.58
CA VAL A 15 7.96 -7.11 -14.44
C VAL A 15 8.94 -7.76 -13.48
N LEU A 16 8.56 -8.89 -12.87
CA LEU A 16 9.35 -9.49 -11.80
C LEU A 16 10.72 -10.00 -12.30
N SER A 17 10.79 -10.56 -13.50
CA SER A 17 12.07 -11.02 -14.09
C SER A 17 13.07 -9.89 -14.35
N THR A 18 12.65 -8.64 -14.37
CA THR A 18 13.56 -7.48 -14.54
C THR A 18 14.19 -7.03 -13.23
N ILE A 19 13.66 -7.48 -12.09
CA ILE A 19 14.16 -7.15 -10.75
C ILE A 19 15.30 -8.12 -10.44
N GLN A 20 16.54 -7.67 -10.64
CA GLN A 20 17.73 -8.51 -10.46
C GLN A 20 18.50 -8.22 -9.17
N PHE A 21 18.42 -6.97 -8.69
CA PHE A 21 19.12 -6.57 -7.47
C PHE A 21 18.28 -6.95 -6.24
N GLN A 22 18.88 -7.70 -5.35
CA GLN A 22 18.28 -8.11 -4.08
C GLN A 22 19.25 -7.78 -2.94
N ARG A 23 18.71 -7.43 -1.78
CA ARG A 23 19.46 -7.17 -0.56
C ARG A 23 19.26 -8.34 0.41
N ASP A 24 20.28 -8.64 1.19
CA ASP A 24 20.23 -9.73 2.17
C ASP A 24 19.29 -9.43 3.35
N ASP A 25 19.05 -8.14 3.63
CA ASP A 25 18.14 -7.68 4.69
C ASP A 25 16.66 -7.59 4.24
N VAL A 26 16.35 -7.90 2.98
CA VAL A 26 14.97 -8.09 2.50
C VAL A 26 14.67 -9.58 2.54
N LEU A 27 13.81 -10.00 3.48
CA LEU A 27 13.49 -11.41 3.69
C LEU A 27 12.43 -11.94 2.73
N VAL A 28 11.45 -11.10 2.37
CA VAL A 28 10.43 -11.39 1.35
C VAL A 28 10.53 -10.33 0.27
N HIS A 29 10.92 -10.77 -0.91
CA HIS A 29 11.08 -9.92 -2.09
C HIS A 29 9.77 -9.84 -2.89
N ALA A 30 9.74 -8.91 -3.86
CA ALA A 30 8.65 -8.82 -4.82
C ALA A 30 8.45 -10.16 -5.55
N GLY A 31 7.25 -10.73 -5.47
CA GLY A 31 6.91 -12.04 -6.01
C GLY A 31 5.42 -12.18 -6.35
N LEU A 32 5.08 -13.26 -7.04
CA LEU A 32 3.67 -13.60 -7.29
C LEU A 32 3.03 -14.07 -5.99
N GLY A 33 1.93 -13.40 -5.59
CA GLY A 33 1.20 -13.75 -4.38
C GLY A 33 1.77 -13.12 -3.10
N GLU A 34 2.80 -12.29 -3.23
CA GLU A 34 3.37 -11.54 -2.11
C GLU A 34 2.75 -10.15 -2.05
N ASP A 35 1.92 -9.89 -1.04
CA ASP A 35 1.26 -8.60 -0.85
C ASP A 35 2.13 -7.64 -0.01
N CYS A 36 3.10 -8.16 0.75
CA CYS A 36 4.03 -7.36 1.55
C CYS A 36 5.48 -7.72 1.27
N ALA A 37 6.34 -6.71 1.27
CA ALA A 37 7.77 -6.92 1.50
C ALA A 37 8.03 -7.08 3.01
N VAL A 38 9.03 -7.90 3.37
CA VAL A 38 9.50 -8.08 4.75
C VAL A 38 10.96 -7.67 4.82
N ILE A 39 11.27 -6.70 5.65
CA ILE A 39 12.63 -6.16 5.82
C ILE A 39 13.12 -6.49 7.22
N ASP A 40 14.34 -7.03 7.32
CA ASP A 40 14.99 -7.39 8.59
C ASP A 40 15.59 -6.14 9.24
N PHE A 41 15.27 -5.92 10.51
CA PHE A 41 15.86 -4.89 11.37
C PHE A 41 16.54 -5.51 12.60
N GLY A 42 17.01 -6.75 12.51
CA GLY A 42 17.68 -7.47 13.57
C GLY A 42 16.71 -8.31 14.41
N ASP A 43 16.30 -7.82 15.56
CA ASP A 43 15.36 -8.52 16.44
C ASP A 43 13.91 -8.43 15.96
N GLU A 44 13.64 -7.57 14.98
CA GLU A 44 12.31 -7.20 14.48
C GLU A 44 12.30 -7.18 12.96
N VAL A 45 11.10 -7.20 12.37
CA VAL A 45 10.92 -7.03 10.92
C VAL A 45 9.95 -5.89 10.63
N CYS A 46 10.15 -5.22 9.51
CA CYS A 46 9.20 -4.24 8.98
C CYS A 46 8.44 -4.85 7.80
N LEU A 47 7.11 -4.83 7.85
CA LEU A 47 6.25 -5.14 6.72
C LEU A 47 5.92 -3.86 5.97
N VAL A 48 5.98 -3.89 4.65
CA VAL A 48 5.63 -2.76 3.79
C VAL A 48 4.73 -3.26 2.67
N SER A 49 3.59 -2.60 2.48
CA SER A 49 2.64 -2.84 1.39
C SER A 49 2.23 -1.55 0.71
N SER A 50 1.84 -1.62 -0.56
CA SER A 50 1.38 -0.47 -1.35
C SER A 50 0.35 -0.89 -2.39
N ASP A 51 -0.87 -0.36 -2.29
CA ASP A 51 -1.95 -0.60 -3.25
C ASP A 51 -2.62 0.70 -3.71
N PRO A 52 -2.81 0.90 -5.02
CA PRO A 52 -3.58 2.00 -5.55
C PRO A 52 -5.07 1.65 -5.65
N ILE A 53 -5.94 2.55 -5.23
CA ILE A 53 -7.38 2.47 -5.43
C ILE A 53 -7.75 3.32 -6.64
N THR A 54 -8.27 2.69 -7.70
CA THR A 54 -8.55 3.34 -8.99
C THR A 54 -10.01 3.27 -9.40
N GLY A 55 -10.86 2.57 -8.68
CA GLY A 55 -12.23 2.27 -9.11
C GLY A 55 -13.34 2.79 -8.22
N ALA A 56 -13.01 3.43 -7.10
CA ALA A 56 -14.00 4.00 -6.20
C ALA A 56 -14.16 5.51 -6.44
N VAL A 57 -15.39 6.01 -6.40
CA VAL A 57 -15.70 7.44 -6.46
C VAL A 57 -16.07 7.94 -5.06
N GLU A 58 -16.91 7.19 -4.34
CA GLU A 58 -17.29 7.48 -2.96
C GLU A 58 -16.49 6.60 -1.99
N GLY A 59 -16.08 7.14 -0.84
CA GLY A 59 -15.34 6.40 0.18
C GLY A 59 -13.94 5.94 -0.25
N ILE A 60 -13.36 6.55 -1.30
CA ILE A 60 -12.03 6.16 -1.79
C ILE A 60 -10.95 6.34 -0.72
N GLY A 61 -11.07 7.36 0.13
CA GLY A 61 -10.15 7.60 1.23
C GLY A 61 -10.20 6.51 2.30
N GLU A 62 -11.41 6.12 2.71
CA GLU A 62 -11.63 5.01 3.64
C GLU A 62 -11.08 3.70 3.08
N LEU A 63 -11.40 3.40 1.82
CA LEU A 63 -10.98 2.18 1.16
C LEU A 63 -9.46 2.09 1.03
N ALA A 64 -8.76 3.18 0.71
CA ALA A 64 -7.32 3.21 0.59
C ALA A 64 -6.62 2.85 1.91
N VAL A 65 -7.10 3.38 3.03
CA VAL A 65 -6.56 3.04 4.36
C VAL A 65 -6.83 1.57 4.71
N HIS A 66 -8.06 1.09 4.51
CA HIS A 66 -8.40 -0.30 4.83
C HIS A 66 -7.63 -1.31 4.01
N VAL A 67 -7.52 -1.12 2.69
CA VAL A 67 -6.81 -2.06 1.80
C VAL A 67 -5.35 -2.15 2.22
N SER A 68 -4.67 -1.01 2.37
CA SER A 68 -3.27 -1.00 2.77
C SER A 68 -3.02 -1.63 4.15
N CYS A 69 -3.90 -1.37 5.12
CA CYS A 69 -3.79 -1.96 6.45
C CYS A 69 -4.12 -3.47 6.46
N ASN A 70 -5.01 -3.92 5.59
CA ASN A 70 -5.38 -5.33 5.49
C ASN A 70 -4.20 -6.20 5.03
N ASP A 71 -3.37 -5.73 4.11
CA ASP A 71 -2.20 -6.47 3.66
C ASP A 71 -1.21 -6.70 4.80
N ILE A 72 -0.96 -5.66 5.60
CA ILE A 72 -0.12 -5.78 6.80
C ILE A 72 -0.73 -6.78 7.80
N ALA A 73 -2.05 -6.66 8.06
CA ALA A 73 -2.74 -7.55 8.99
C ALA A 73 -2.78 -9.00 8.50
N ALA A 74 -2.99 -9.23 7.21
CA ALA A 74 -2.97 -10.56 6.60
C ALA A 74 -1.61 -11.26 6.73
N ASN A 75 -0.53 -10.47 6.77
CA ASN A 75 0.82 -10.95 7.02
C ASN A 75 1.21 -10.99 8.52
N GLY A 76 0.24 -10.84 9.42
CA GLY A 76 0.41 -10.95 10.88
C GLY A 76 1.01 -9.71 11.53
N GLY A 77 1.10 -8.59 10.81
CA GLY A 77 1.58 -7.32 11.33
C GLY A 77 0.47 -6.45 11.93
N THR A 78 0.87 -5.44 12.69
CA THR A 78 0.00 -4.39 13.20
C THR A 78 0.35 -3.09 12.49
N PRO A 79 -0.52 -2.55 11.62
CA PRO A 79 -0.24 -1.31 10.91
C PRO A 79 -0.12 -0.15 11.91
N VAL A 80 0.86 0.74 11.70
CA VAL A 80 1.12 1.91 12.56
C VAL A 80 1.11 3.21 11.79
N GLY A 81 1.47 3.17 10.51
CA GLY A 81 1.56 4.36 9.67
C GLY A 81 1.13 4.09 8.25
N VAL A 82 0.59 5.11 7.59
CA VAL A 82 0.24 5.08 6.18
C VAL A 82 0.72 6.34 5.48
N GLN A 83 1.43 6.18 4.37
CA GLN A 83 1.70 7.27 3.43
C GLN A 83 0.60 7.30 2.37
N ILE A 84 0.08 8.47 2.08
CA ILE A 84 -1.04 8.63 1.14
C ILE A 84 -0.57 9.38 -0.12
N VAL A 85 -0.74 8.76 -1.27
CA VAL A 85 -0.54 9.41 -2.57
C VAL A 85 -1.89 9.71 -3.19
N LEU A 86 -2.15 10.99 -3.49
CA LEU A 86 -3.34 11.47 -4.16
C LEU A 86 -2.99 11.95 -5.58
N LEU A 87 -3.47 11.22 -6.60
CA LEU A 87 -3.44 11.70 -7.98
C LEU A 87 -4.85 12.17 -8.34
N LEU A 88 -4.99 13.46 -8.57
CA LEU A 88 -6.27 14.13 -8.68
C LEU A 88 -6.48 14.67 -10.11
N PRO A 89 -7.69 14.51 -10.69
CA PRO A 89 -7.98 15.05 -12.01
C PRO A 89 -8.10 16.57 -12.00
N GLU A 90 -7.87 17.25 -13.15
CA GLU A 90 -7.89 18.71 -13.28
C GLU A 90 -9.24 19.34 -12.88
N HIS A 91 -10.33 18.60 -12.97
CA HIS A 91 -11.68 19.10 -12.67
C HIS A 91 -12.11 18.88 -11.22
N ILE A 92 -11.24 18.36 -10.36
CA ILE A 92 -11.55 18.13 -8.94
C ILE A 92 -11.83 19.45 -8.22
N LYS A 93 -12.77 19.44 -7.30
CA LYS A 93 -13.11 20.57 -6.44
C LYS A 93 -12.43 20.44 -5.08
N GLN A 94 -12.14 21.58 -4.46
CA GLN A 94 -11.52 21.61 -3.13
C GLN A 94 -12.33 20.86 -2.08
N GLU A 95 -13.65 20.93 -2.15
CA GLU A 95 -14.55 20.24 -1.24
C GLU A 95 -14.40 18.70 -1.35
N GLN A 96 -14.18 18.19 -2.56
CA GLN A 96 -13.97 16.75 -2.79
C GLN A 96 -12.62 16.29 -2.20
N ILE A 97 -11.58 17.11 -2.34
CA ILE A 97 -10.28 16.82 -1.71
C ILE A 97 -10.43 16.76 -0.19
N HIS A 98 -11.18 17.72 0.37
CA HIS A 98 -11.43 17.77 1.80
C HIS A 98 -12.16 16.52 2.31
N VAL A 99 -13.22 16.10 1.62
CA VAL A 99 -13.97 14.86 1.96
C VAL A 99 -13.06 13.64 1.91
N ILE A 100 -12.22 13.49 0.86
CA ILE A 100 -11.27 12.37 0.75
C ILE A 100 -10.32 12.36 1.95
N MET A 101 -9.78 13.53 2.33
CA MET A 101 -8.84 13.62 3.45
C MET A 101 -9.51 13.41 4.82
N GLU A 102 -10.76 13.84 4.99
CA GLU A 102 -11.55 13.55 6.20
C GLU A 102 -11.82 12.05 6.34
N ASP A 103 -12.17 11.37 5.25
CA ASP A 103 -12.36 9.92 5.23
C ASP A 103 -11.08 9.17 5.60
N ILE A 104 -9.93 9.57 5.00
CA ILE A 104 -8.62 9.02 5.32
C ILE A 104 -8.32 9.19 6.81
N GLN A 105 -8.41 10.43 7.31
CA GLN A 105 -8.07 10.75 8.69
C GLN A 105 -8.98 10.02 9.69
N ARG A 106 -10.29 10.00 9.44
CA ARG A 106 -11.26 9.30 10.29
C ARG A 106 -10.97 7.80 10.36
N THR A 107 -10.71 7.18 9.22
CA THR A 107 -10.45 5.74 9.13
C THR A 107 -9.12 5.38 9.77
N ALA A 108 -8.06 6.13 9.49
CA ALA A 108 -6.75 5.92 10.08
C ALA A 108 -6.80 6.05 11.61
N ALA A 109 -7.44 7.12 12.12
CA ALA A 109 -7.62 7.31 13.55
C ALA A 109 -8.43 6.18 14.21
N GLY A 110 -9.48 5.70 13.53
CA GLY A 110 -10.31 4.57 14.01
C GLY A 110 -9.53 3.25 14.13
N LEU A 111 -8.50 3.07 13.31
CA LEU A 111 -7.59 1.91 13.34
C LEU A 111 -6.37 2.11 14.24
N GLY A 112 -6.16 3.31 14.79
CA GLY A 112 -4.94 3.65 15.54
C GLY A 112 -3.71 3.80 14.64
N VAL A 113 -3.90 4.14 13.37
CA VAL A 113 -2.85 4.32 12.35
C VAL A 113 -2.64 5.81 12.11
N GLU A 114 -1.40 6.24 11.96
CA GLU A 114 -1.05 7.63 11.66
C GLU A 114 -0.84 7.84 10.16
N VAL A 115 -1.36 8.96 9.62
CA VAL A 115 -0.98 9.41 8.28
C VAL A 115 0.39 10.10 8.39
N ILE A 116 1.45 9.38 8.01
CA ILE A 116 2.86 9.78 8.24
C ILE A 116 3.49 10.56 7.08
N GLY A 117 2.77 10.75 5.98
CA GLY A 117 3.25 11.49 4.82
C GLY A 117 2.54 11.13 3.54
N GLY A 118 3.17 11.43 2.41
CA GLY A 118 2.66 11.09 1.10
C GLY A 118 2.94 12.14 0.03
N HIS A 119 2.12 12.15 -1.03
CA HIS A 119 2.23 13.07 -2.16
C HIS A 119 0.84 13.46 -2.65
N THR A 120 0.68 14.71 -3.07
CA THR A 120 -0.58 15.18 -3.68
C THR A 120 -0.28 15.94 -4.97
N GLU A 121 -0.92 15.51 -6.06
CA GLU A 121 -0.71 16.07 -7.39
C GLU A 121 -2.02 16.19 -8.15
N ILE A 122 -2.22 17.34 -8.84
CA ILE A 122 -3.27 17.48 -9.85
C ILE A 122 -2.63 17.17 -11.22
N THR A 123 -3.20 16.20 -11.94
CA THR A 123 -2.63 15.74 -13.21
C THR A 123 -3.69 15.44 -14.25
N SER A 124 -3.41 15.78 -15.51
CA SER A 124 -4.23 15.43 -16.66
C SER A 124 -4.18 13.95 -17.04
N ARG A 125 -3.33 13.16 -16.36
CA ARG A 125 -3.12 11.74 -16.66
C ARG A 125 -4.16 10.81 -16.04
N VAL A 126 -4.94 11.28 -15.08
CA VAL A 126 -6.03 10.52 -14.47
C VAL A 126 -7.38 11.13 -14.82
N LYS A 127 -8.39 10.27 -15.01
CA LYS A 127 -9.78 10.71 -15.26
C LYS A 127 -10.56 10.86 -13.97
N ASP A 128 -10.26 10.01 -13.01
CA ASP A 128 -10.87 9.97 -11.68
C ASP A 128 -9.75 10.01 -10.63
N CYS A 129 -10.12 10.23 -9.36
CA CYS A 129 -9.15 10.23 -8.28
C CYS A 129 -8.49 8.84 -8.15
N VAL A 130 -7.19 8.83 -7.94
CA VAL A 130 -6.42 7.65 -7.54
C VAL A 130 -5.85 7.94 -6.16
N VAL A 131 -6.14 7.07 -5.21
CA VAL A 131 -5.61 7.14 -3.85
C VAL A 131 -4.81 5.87 -3.60
N SER A 132 -3.52 6.01 -3.29
CA SER A 132 -2.67 4.89 -2.89
C SER A 132 -2.29 5.05 -1.43
N GLY A 133 -2.38 3.97 -0.68
CA GLY A 133 -1.85 3.87 0.67
C GLY A 133 -0.61 2.97 0.67
N GLU A 134 0.46 3.44 1.30
CA GLU A 134 1.64 2.65 1.60
C GLU A 134 1.71 2.50 3.11
N SER A 135 1.47 1.30 3.62
CA SER A 135 1.43 1.04 5.05
C SER A 135 2.69 0.35 5.55
N SER A 136 3.03 0.65 6.78
CA SER A 136 4.13 0.02 7.49
C SER A 136 3.66 -0.44 8.86
N GLN A 137 4.32 -1.46 9.41
CA GLN A 137 4.04 -1.96 10.75
C GLN A 137 5.10 -1.52 11.77
N ASN A 138 4.69 -1.52 13.06
CA ASN A 138 5.62 -1.50 14.17
C ASN A 138 6.35 -2.85 14.27
N PRO A 139 7.66 -2.87 14.55
CA PRO A 139 8.50 -4.06 14.60
C PRO A 139 8.20 -4.99 15.80
N LEU A 140 6.95 -5.38 16.01
CA LEU A 140 6.55 -6.34 17.05
C LEU A 140 6.15 -7.72 16.48
N CYS A 141 6.30 -7.96 15.19
CA CYS A 141 6.10 -9.30 14.65
C CYS A 141 7.28 -10.19 15.06
N ASN A 142 7.02 -11.20 15.89
CA ASN A 142 8.01 -12.12 16.37
C ASN A 142 8.62 -12.86 15.15
N LEU A 143 9.88 -12.60 14.84
CA LEU A 143 10.68 -13.23 13.76
C LEU A 143 10.51 -14.75 13.64
N LYS A 144 10.07 -15.41 14.69
CA LYS A 144 9.85 -16.84 14.72
C LYS A 144 8.76 -17.28 13.72
N TRP A 145 7.71 -16.46 13.55
CA TRP A 145 6.62 -16.78 12.64
C TRP A 145 7.02 -16.63 11.16
N CYS A 146 7.75 -15.57 10.83
CA CYS A 146 8.23 -15.35 9.45
C CYS A 146 9.32 -16.35 9.01
N ARG A 147 10.07 -16.93 9.93
CA ARG A 147 11.11 -17.94 9.63
C ARG A 147 10.57 -19.34 9.43
N ASP A 148 9.42 -19.66 10.01
CA ASP A 148 8.82 -21.00 9.96
C ASP A 148 7.97 -21.24 8.67
N TRP A 149 7.84 -20.21 7.80
CA TRP A 149 7.08 -20.26 6.52
C TRP A 149 7.93 -20.60 5.29
N ARG A 150 9.17 -21.07 5.46
CA ARG A 150 10.03 -21.53 4.35
C ARG A 150 10.19 -23.03 4.33
#